data_7e2bc12c1e727f29bf9e1579ea025566
#
_entry.id   7e2bc12c1e727f29bf9e1579ea025566
#
_cell.length_a   1.000
_cell.length_b   1.000
_cell.length_c   1.000
_cell.angle_alpha   90.00
_cell.angle_beta   90.00
_cell.angle_gamma   90.00
#
_symmetry.space_group_name_H-M   'P 1'
#
loop_
_entity.id
_entity.type
_entity.pdbx_description
1 polymer ?
#
loop_
_entity_poly.entity_id
_entity_poly.type
_entity_poly.pdbx_seq_one_letter_code
_entity_poly.pdbx_strand_id
1 'polypeptide(L)'
;MNAFDELINLPGLRRLFDLAWHTFGVNPALVSMDGQRVVIFDHVARAQPFCRALNALPGGTALCGMCDQSKFLAARRDGQALRYRCHAGLREFVIPVIRDGQTIALLQCGQVHDRAPSAAEWKEARKSLVSAGIRARGLHTLFQRNRVLTPARQDDLLELLALIAARLAHSDERELRTSPGQTQAALGRAMTYIETHLSERLSVEAIARMANLSTRSLMRLFRKHVRTSVVEFILRRRVARARELLRKEGRTCAEIAFECGFGSVQHFNRIFRRYEHFSPTEWRAAAGR
;
A
#
# COMPACT_ATOMS: atom_id res chain seq x y z
N MET A 1 1.94 -13.60 -18.99
CA MET A 1 1.50 -12.73 -17.87
C MET A 1 0.94 -13.69 -16.83
N ASN A 2 1.34 -13.62 -15.57
CA ASN A 2 0.77 -14.53 -14.56
C ASN A 2 -0.58 -14.01 -14.08
N ALA A 3 -1.38 -14.88 -13.43
CA ALA A 3 -2.74 -14.55 -12.98
C ALA A 3 -2.77 -13.32 -12.05
N PHE A 4 -1.75 -13.10 -11.22
CA PHE A 4 -1.65 -11.92 -10.37
C PHE A 4 -1.46 -10.63 -11.18
N ASP A 5 -0.65 -10.67 -12.26
CA ASP A 5 -0.46 -9.52 -13.16
C ASP A 5 -1.75 -9.13 -13.88
N GLU A 6 -2.59 -10.11 -14.19
CA GLU A 6 -3.93 -9.87 -14.74
C GLU A 6 -4.82 -9.15 -13.73
N LEU A 7 -4.83 -9.62 -12.47
CA LEU A 7 -5.66 -9.04 -11.41
C LEU A 7 -5.32 -7.58 -11.11
N ILE A 8 -4.03 -7.25 -11.02
CA ILE A 8 -3.60 -5.87 -10.71
C ILE A 8 -3.92 -4.88 -11.84
N ASN A 9 -4.09 -5.39 -13.05
CA ASN A 9 -4.44 -4.61 -14.23
C ASN A 9 -5.96 -4.58 -14.51
N LEU A 10 -6.79 -5.21 -13.66
CA LEU A 10 -8.24 -5.24 -13.85
C LEU A 10 -8.85 -3.84 -13.84
N PRO A 11 -9.69 -3.54 -14.85
CA PRO A 11 -10.50 -2.33 -14.83
C PRO A 11 -11.38 -2.30 -13.60
N GLY A 12 -11.30 -1.19 -12.85
CA GLY A 12 -12.14 -1.01 -11.68
C GLY A 12 -11.63 -1.62 -10.37
N LEU A 13 -10.49 -2.32 -10.34
CA LEU A 13 -9.90 -2.84 -9.10
C LEU A 13 -9.81 -1.76 -8.03
N ARG A 14 -9.28 -0.58 -8.39
CA ARG A 14 -9.21 0.56 -7.47
C ARG A 14 -10.60 0.96 -6.95
N ARG A 15 -11.63 0.98 -7.81
CA ARG A 15 -13.00 1.33 -7.41
C ARG A 15 -13.59 0.35 -6.42
N LEU A 16 -13.30 -0.95 -6.57
CA LEU A 16 -13.70 -1.98 -5.61
C LEU A 16 -13.04 -1.75 -4.24
N PHE A 17 -11.76 -1.39 -4.22
CA PHE A 17 -11.05 -1.07 -2.97
C PHE A 17 -11.54 0.25 -2.36
N ASP A 18 -11.83 1.25 -3.19
CA ASP A 18 -12.43 2.52 -2.75
C ASP A 18 -13.79 2.29 -2.09
N LEU A 19 -14.58 1.31 -2.56
CA LEU A 19 -15.86 0.95 -1.94
C LEU A 19 -15.66 0.45 -0.50
N ALA A 20 -14.72 -0.45 -0.26
CA ALA A 20 -14.39 -0.92 1.09
C ALA A 20 -13.91 0.22 1.99
N TRP A 21 -13.07 1.12 1.44
CA TRP A 21 -12.60 2.28 2.18
C TRP A 21 -13.74 3.24 2.58
N HIS A 22 -14.60 3.62 1.64
CA HIS A 22 -15.69 4.55 1.92
C HIS A 22 -16.77 3.97 2.84
N THR A 23 -17.00 2.64 2.75
CA THR A 23 -18.05 1.97 3.55
C THR A 23 -17.56 1.63 4.97
N PHE A 24 -16.33 1.14 5.09
CA PHE A 24 -15.82 0.59 6.35
C PHE A 24 -14.60 1.33 6.91
N GLY A 25 -13.95 2.19 6.12
CA GLY A 25 -12.72 2.89 6.50
C GLY A 25 -11.51 1.95 6.62
N VAL A 26 -11.52 0.86 5.85
CA VAL A 26 -10.42 -0.10 5.75
C VAL A 26 -9.93 -0.18 4.32
N ASN A 27 -8.62 -0.40 4.14
CA ASN A 27 -7.99 -0.39 2.82
C ASN A 27 -7.57 -1.81 2.43
N PRO A 28 -8.24 -2.45 1.47
CA PRO A 28 -7.85 -3.78 1.01
C PRO A 28 -6.49 -3.77 0.34
N ALA A 29 -5.79 -4.89 0.42
CA ALA A 29 -4.57 -5.19 -0.30
C ALA A 29 -4.73 -6.48 -1.09
N LEU A 30 -4.25 -6.50 -2.33
CA LEU A 30 -4.12 -7.72 -3.12
C LEU A 30 -2.68 -8.23 -2.96
N VAL A 31 -2.54 -9.48 -2.51
CA VAL A 31 -1.26 -10.11 -2.18
C VAL A 31 -1.03 -11.28 -3.15
N SER A 32 0.19 -11.37 -3.72
CA SER A 32 0.59 -12.48 -4.56
C SER A 32 0.73 -13.78 -3.77
N MET A 33 0.74 -14.91 -4.47
CA MET A 33 0.77 -16.25 -3.85
C MET A 33 2.05 -16.52 -3.05
N ASP A 34 3.16 -15.86 -3.40
CA ASP A 34 4.43 -15.91 -2.67
C ASP A 34 4.50 -14.90 -1.53
N GLY A 35 3.50 -14.02 -1.41
CA GLY A 35 3.47 -12.95 -0.41
C GLY A 35 4.46 -11.79 -0.67
N GLN A 36 5.20 -11.83 -1.77
CA GLN A 36 6.26 -10.86 -2.07
C GLN A 36 5.70 -9.58 -2.73
N ARG A 37 4.61 -9.71 -3.47
CA ARG A 37 3.99 -8.59 -4.18
C ARG A 37 2.69 -8.20 -3.51
N VAL A 38 2.60 -6.95 -3.09
CA VAL A 38 1.40 -6.40 -2.46
C VAL A 38 0.96 -5.16 -3.24
N VAL A 39 -0.29 -5.15 -3.69
CA VAL A 39 -0.91 -4.00 -4.34
C VAL A 39 -1.94 -3.41 -3.40
N ILE A 40 -1.70 -2.19 -2.97
CA ILE A 40 -2.57 -1.41 -2.08
C ILE A 40 -2.62 0.04 -2.58
N PHE A 41 -3.82 0.60 -2.70
CA PHE A 41 -4.00 1.98 -3.17
C PHE A 41 -3.96 2.96 -2.00
N ASP A 42 -3.27 4.10 -2.20
CA ASP A 42 -3.21 5.20 -1.22
C ASP A 42 -2.81 4.75 0.20
N HIS A 43 -1.91 3.75 0.30
CA HIS A 43 -1.61 3.05 1.56
C HIS A 43 -1.20 4.00 2.69
N VAL A 44 -0.47 5.08 2.39
CA VAL A 44 -0.03 6.06 3.40
C VAL A 44 -1.22 6.86 3.94
N ALA A 45 -2.13 7.30 3.06
CA ALA A 45 -3.29 8.11 3.45
C ALA A 45 -4.38 7.26 4.16
N ARG A 46 -4.49 5.98 3.79
CA ARG A 46 -5.55 5.07 4.24
C ARG A 46 -5.10 4.05 5.28
N ALA A 47 -3.82 4.00 5.62
CA ALA A 47 -3.34 3.10 6.66
C ALA A 47 -3.86 3.52 8.03
N GLN A 48 -4.24 2.52 8.85
CA GLN A 48 -4.64 2.77 10.23
C GLN A 48 -3.49 3.41 11.01
N PRO A 49 -3.75 4.37 11.90
CA PRO A 49 -2.72 5.20 12.54
C PRO A 49 -1.63 4.39 13.26
N PHE A 50 -2.02 3.39 14.03
CA PHE A 50 -1.09 2.51 14.73
C PHE A 50 -0.23 1.68 13.77
N CYS A 51 -0.85 1.03 12.77
CA CYS A 51 -0.14 0.17 11.82
C CYS A 51 0.84 0.98 10.96
N ARG A 52 0.46 2.19 10.55
CA ARG A 52 1.35 3.11 9.84
C ARG A 52 2.57 3.49 10.67
N ALA A 53 2.36 3.84 11.94
CA ALA A 53 3.44 4.22 12.84
C ALA A 53 4.35 3.01 13.16
N LEU A 54 3.76 1.84 13.39
CA LEU A 54 4.49 0.60 13.62
C LEU A 54 5.39 0.23 12.43
N ASN A 55 4.84 0.27 11.22
CA ASN A 55 5.59 -0.06 10.00
C ASN A 55 6.70 0.94 9.67
N ALA A 56 6.67 2.14 10.26
CA ALA A 56 7.76 3.11 10.17
C ALA A 56 8.91 2.83 11.15
N LEU A 57 8.73 1.93 12.12
CA LEU A 57 9.77 1.55 13.08
C LEU A 57 10.63 0.39 12.55
N PRO A 58 11.92 0.34 12.92
CA PRO A 58 12.79 -0.80 12.63
C PRO A 58 12.15 -2.12 13.11
N GLY A 59 12.08 -3.12 12.23
CA GLY A 59 11.47 -4.42 12.55
C GLY A 59 9.94 -4.48 12.49
N GLY A 60 9.23 -3.34 12.42
CA GLY A 60 7.77 -3.31 12.44
C GLY A 60 7.14 -4.03 11.25
N THR A 61 7.58 -3.74 10.04
CA THR A 61 7.10 -4.42 8.82
C THR A 61 7.42 -5.92 8.84
N ALA A 62 8.61 -6.31 9.34
CA ALA A 62 9.01 -7.71 9.44
C ALA A 62 8.11 -8.48 10.43
N LEU A 63 7.79 -7.88 11.58
CA LEU A 63 6.89 -8.48 12.57
C LEU A 63 5.48 -8.70 12.00
N CYS A 64 4.92 -7.72 11.28
CA CYS A 64 3.65 -7.87 10.59
C CYS A 64 3.71 -9.00 9.57
N GLY A 65 4.72 -9.02 8.69
CA GLY A 65 4.90 -10.04 7.67
C GLY A 65 5.00 -11.46 8.24
N MET A 66 5.74 -11.66 9.32
CA MET A 66 5.82 -12.98 9.99
C MET A 66 4.46 -13.43 10.53
N CYS A 67 3.68 -12.50 11.11
CA CYS A 67 2.34 -12.81 11.61
C CYS A 67 1.41 -13.25 10.47
N ASP A 68 1.45 -12.54 9.34
CA ASP A 68 0.54 -12.76 8.21
C ASP A 68 0.89 -14.00 7.40
N GLN A 69 2.18 -14.33 7.28
CA GLN A 69 2.66 -15.43 6.43
C GLN A 69 1.97 -16.77 6.73
N SER A 70 1.85 -17.15 8.02
CA SER A 70 1.17 -18.40 8.41
C SER A 70 -0.31 -18.40 8.03
N LYS A 71 -0.96 -17.25 8.03
CA LYS A 71 -2.38 -17.07 7.70
C LYS A 71 -2.59 -17.11 6.19
N PHE A 72 -1.66 -16.53 5.44
CA PHE A 72 -1.66 -16.60 3.97
C PHE A 72 -1.50 -18.06 3.50
N LEU A 73 -0.58 -18.82 4.11
CA LEU A 73 -0.41 -20.23 3.79
C LEU A 73 -1.67 -21.04 4.10
N ALA A 74 -2.33 -20.80 5.24
CA ALA A 74 -3.56 -21.49 5.60
C ALA A 74 -4.71 -21.13 4.63
N ALA A 75 -4.94 -19.85 4.36
CA ALA A 75 -5.98 -19.41 3.43
C ALA A 75 -5.76 -19.97 2.01
N ARG A 76 -4.50 -20.03 1.58
CA ARG A 76 -4.11 -20.61 0.29
C ARG A 76 -4.43 -22.12 0.22
N ARG A 77 -4.02 -22.86 1.27
CA ARG A 77 -4.19 -24.32 1.32
C ARG A 77 -5.66 -24.72 1.39
N ASP A 78 -6.40 -24.05 2.26
CA ASP A 78 -7.75 -24.44 2.62
C ASP A 78 -8.81 -23.82 1.68
N GLY A 79 -8.42 -22.83 0.88
CA GLY A 79 -9.34 -22.11 -0.01
C GLY A 79 -10.45 -21.35 0.73
N GLN A 80 -10.27 -21.09 2.03
CA GLN A 80 -11.28 -20.48 2.89
C GLN A 80 -10.85 -19.09 3.38
N ALA A 81 -11.85 -18.23 3.52
CA ALA A 81 -11.63 -16.93 4.16
C ALA A 81 -11.25 -17.12 5.63
N LEU A 82 -10.26 -16.39 6.10
CA LEU A 82 -9.79 -16.41 7.48
C LEU A 82 -10.02 -15.06 8.15
N ARG A 83 -10.52 -15.11 9.38
CA ARG A 83 -10.56 -14.01 10.32
C ARG A 83 -9.59 -14.32 11.45
N TYR A 84 -8.60 -13.47 11.68
CA TYR A 84 -7.61 -13.70 12.74
C TYR A 84 -7.28 -12.42 13.50
N ARG A 85 -6.54 -12.56 14.60
CA ARG A 85 -5.91 -11.46 15.31
C ARG A 85 -4.43 -11.42 14.97
N CYS A 86 -3.93 -10.24 14.63
CA CYS A 86 -2.49 -10.05 14.41
C CYS A 86 -1.73 -10.01 15.74
N HIS A 87 -0.41 -9.93 15.69
CA HIS A 87 0.47 -9.85 16.87
C HIS A 87 0.12 -8.71 17.85
N ALA A 88 -0.54 -7.65 17.39
CA ALA A 88 -1.02 -6.54 18.19
C ALA A 88 -2.49 -6.68 18.61
N GLY A 89 -3.13 -7.83 18.35
CA GLY A 89 -4.52 -8.10 18.72
C GLY A 89 -5.57 -7.46 17.81
N LEU A 90 -5.18 -6.79 16.71
CA LEU A 90 -6.09 -6.22 15.73
C LEU A 90 -6.71 -7.31 14.85
N ARG A 91 -7.96 -7.12 14.44
CA ARG A 91 -8.63 -8.02 13.49
C ARG A 91 -8.12 -7.80 12.08
N GLU A 92 -7.82 -8.92 11.44
CA GLU A 92 -7.41 -9.04 10.06
C GLU A 92 -8.26 -10.09 9.35
N PHE A 93 -8.41 -9.91 8.04
CA PHE A 93 -9.18 -10.77 7.16
C PHE A 93 -8.33 -11.12 5.95
N VAL A 94 -8.33 -12.39 5.57
CA VAL A 94 -7.68 -12.88 4.36
C VAL A 94 -8.69 -13.70 3.58
N ILE A 95 -8.91 -13.35 2.33
CA ILE A 95 -9.86 -14.01 1.45
C ILE A 95 -9.09 -14.50 0.21
N PRO A 96 -9.10 -15.80 -0.09
CA PRO A 96 -8.50 -16.31 -1.31
C PRO A 96 -9.31 -15.90 -2.54
N VAL A 97 -8.62 -15.46 -3.58
CA VAL A 97 -9.18 -15.28 -4.92
C VAL A 97 -8.98 -16.59 -5.68
N ILE A 98 -10.07 -17.32 -5.93
CA ILE A 98 -10.02 -18.67 -6.49
C ILE A 98 -10.55 -18.64 -7.92
N ARG A 99 -9.73 -19.09 -8.88
CA ARG A 99 -10.09 -19.26 -10.28
C ARG A 99 -9.83 -20.73 -10.67
N ASP A 100 -10.79 -21.39 -11.28
CA ASP A 100 -10.68 -22.80 -11.72
C ASP A 100 -10.19 -23.75 -10.60
N GLY A 101 -10.69 -23.55 -9.38
CA GLY A 101 -10.34 -24.34 -8.20
C GLY A 101 -8.94 -24.04 -7.61
N GLN A 102 -8.22 -23.08 -8.16
CA GLN A 102 -6.89 -22.69 -7.68
C GLN A 102 -6.90 -21.29 -7.08
N THR A 103 -6.24 -21.12 -5.94
CA THR A 103 -5.99 -19.78 -5.38
C THR A 103 -4.94 -19.07 -6.22
N ILE A 104 -5.29 -17.93 -6.82
CA ILE A 104 -4.42 -17.14 -7.69
C ILE A 104 -3.88 -15.86 -7.03
N ALA A 105 -4.53 -15.42 -5.97
CA ALA A 105 -4.12 -14.27 -5.15
C ALA A 105 -4.83 -14.34 -3.78
N LEU A 106 -4.42 -13.49 -2.86
CA LEU A 106 -5.08 -13.27 -1.59
C LEU A 106 -5.54 -11.81 -1.49
N LEU A 107 -6.75 -11.59 -1.00
CA LEU A 107 -7.26 -10.27 -0.66
C LEU A 107 -7.16 -10.12 0.85
N GLN A 108 -6.31 -9.21 1.33
CA GLN A 108 -6.10 -8.91 2.75
C GLN A 108 -6.74 -7.58 3.11
N CYS A 109 -7.37 -7.50 4.29
CA CYS A 109 -7.94 -6.27 4.81
C CYS A 109 -8.08 -6.38 6.33
N GLY A 110 -8.13 -5.24 7.04
CA GLY A 110 -8.36 -5.27 8.48
C GLY A 110 -7.72 -4.12 9.23
N GLN A 111 -6.88 -4.46 10.21
CA GLN A 111 -6.20 -3.52 11.12
C GLN A 111 -7.19 -2.79 12.05
N VAL A 112 -8.26 -3.47 12.45
CA VAL A 112 -9.36 -2.87 13.21
C VAL A 112 -9.55 -3.52 14.59
N HIS A 113 -10.21 -2.80 15.50
CA HIS A 113 -10.67 -3.34 16.77
C HIS A 113 -12.12 -3.85 16.63
N ASP A 114 -12.50 -4.81 17.49
CA ASP A 114 -13.89 -5.29 17.60
C ASP A 114 -14.77 -4.28 18.39
N ARG A 115 -14.17 -3.59 19.33
CA ARG A 115 -14.71 -2.57 20.22
C ARG A 115 -13.60 -1.59 20.60
N ALA A 116 -13.93 -0.57 21.35
CA ALA A 116 -12.92 0.31 21.95
C ALA A 116 -11.89 -0.52 22.74
N PRO A 117 -10.57 -0.40 22.43
CA PRO A 117 -9.55 -1.23 23.04
C PRO A 117 -9.37 -0.90 24.53
N SER A 118 -9.23 -1.92 25.35
CA SER A 118 -8.96 -1.84 26.78
C SER A 118 -7.46 -1.63 27.09
N ALA A 119 -7.16 -1.21 28.31
CA ALA A 119 -5.78 -1.13 28.79
C ALA A 119 -5.09 -2.52 28.80
N ALA A 120 -5.83 -3.61 29.04
CA ALA A 120 -5.31 -4.97 28.98
C ALA A 120 -4.90 -5.35 27.56
N GLU A 121 -5.72 -5.04 26.55
CA GLU A 121 -5.39 -5.30 25.14
C GLU A 121 -4.15 -4.51 24.70
N TRP A 122 -4.01 -3.27 25.14
CA TRP A 122 -2.77 -2.52 24.91
C TRP A 122 -1.55 -3.15 25.60
N LYS A 123 -1.70 -3.63 26.84
CA LYS A 123 -0.62 -4.28 27.58
C LYS A 123 -0.10 -5.51 26.82
N GLU A 124 -0.99 -6.34 26.27
CA GLU A 124 -0.62 -7.51 25.47
C GLU A 124 0.03 -7.10 24.12
N ALA A 125 -0.55 -6.13 23.41
CA ALA A 125 0.04 -5.60 22.20
C ALA A 125 1.46 -5.07 22.45
N ARG A 126 1.65 -4.26 23.51
CA ARG A 126 2.95 -3.72 23.91
C ARG A 126 3.95 -4.83 24.24
N LYS A 127 3.53 -5.87 24.95
CA LYS A 127 4.38 -7.03 25.29
C LYS A 127 4.89 -7.70 24.01
N SER A 128 4.03 -7.95 23.04
CA SER A 128 4.39 -8.51 21.73
C SER A 128 5.44 -7.65 20.99
N LEU A 129 5.25 -6.33 20.96
CA LEU A 129 6.18 -5.39 20.33
C LEU A 129 7.55 -5.39 21.01
N VAL A 130 7.57 -5.32 22.34
CA VAL A 130 8.81 -5.30 23.13
C VAL A 130 9.57 -6.63 22.97
N SER A 131 8.89 -7.78 22.97
CA SER A 131 9.50 -9.09 22.71
C SER A 131 10.13 -9.18 21.31
N ALA A 132 9.62 -8.42 20.33
CA ALA A 132 10.20 -8.30 19.02
C ALA A 132 11.27 -7.19 18.91
N GLY A 133 11.70 -6.59 20.03
CA GLY A 133 12.71 -5.52 20.06
C GLY A 133 12.20 -4.16 19.61
N ILE A 134 10.88 -3.97 19.46
CA ILE A 134 10.30 -2.72 19.00
C ILE A 134 9.94 -1.82 20.17
N ARG A 135 10.44 -0.57 20.13
CA ARG A 135 10.11 0.44 21.14
C ARG A 135 8.68 0.95 20.93
N ALA A 136 7.78 0.63 21.87
CA ALA A 136 6.36 0.97 21.79
C ALA A 136 6.01 2.42 22.22
N ARG A 137 7.03 3.30 22.41
CA ARG A 137 6.82 4.69 22.85
C ARG A 137 5.96 5.45 21.83
N GLY A 138 4.93 6.13 22.31
CA GLY A 138 4.02 6.91 21.45
C GLY A 138 2.97 6.10 20.69
N LEU A 139 3.03 4.77 20.69
CA LEU A 139 2.07 3.94 19.94
C LEU A 139 0.72 3.74 20.65
N HIS A 140 0.63 3.95 21.97
CA HIS A 140 -0.62 3.74 22.74
C HIS A 140 -1.80 4.57 22.21
N THR A 141 -1.60 5.88 22.09
CA THR A 141 -2.66 6.77 21.59
C THR A 141 -3.08 6.42 20.15
N LEU A 142 -2.13 5.99 19.33
CA LEU A 142 -2.42 5.58 17.95
C LEU A 142 -3.17 4.26 17.92
N PHE A 143 -2.83 3.31 18.81
CA PHE A 143 -3.54 2.05 18.97
C PHE A 143 -5.02 2.29 19.33
N GLN A 144 -5.29 3.21 20.26
CA GLN A 144 -6.65 3.58 20.62
C GLN A 144 -7.43 4.28 19.51
N ARG A 145 -6.74 4.93 18.57
CA ARG A 145 -7.33 5.65 17.43
C ARG A 145 -7.57 4.77 16.20
N ASN A 146 -7.13 3.51 16.23
CA ASN A 146 -7.46 2.60 15.13
C ASN A 146 -8.98 2.42 15.03
N ARG A 147 -9.41 2.14 13.82
CA ARG A 147 -10.83 1.93 13.49
C ARG A 147 -11.44 0.84 14.36
N VAL A 148 -12.64 1.06 14.83
CA VAL A 148 -13.48 0.05 15.46
C VAL A 148 -14.53 -0.40 14.48
N LEU A 149 -14.63 -1.71 14.24
CA LEU A 149 -15.72 -2.36 13.52
C LEU A 149 -16.34 -3.40 14.42
N THR A 150 -17.61 -3.24 14.75
CA THR A 150 -18.36 -4.24 15.52
C THR A 150 -18.41 -5.59 14.79
N PRO A 151 -18.63 -6.71 15.47
CA PRO A 151 -18.72 -8.03 14.81
C PRO A 151 -19.66 -8.05 13.61
N ALA A 152 -20.86 -7.45 13.71
CA ALA A 152 -21.80 -7.35 12.61
C ALA A 152 -21.22 -6.59 11.41
N ARG A 153 -20.54 -5.46 11.64
CA ARG A 153 -19.88 -4.69 10.57
C ARG A 153 -18.68 -5.43 9.98
N GLN A 154 -18.05 -6.33 10.73
CA GLN A 154 -17.01 -7.20 10.21
C GLN A 154 -17.58 -8.30 9.31
N ASP A 155 -18.78 -8.80 9.60
CA ASP A 155 -19.48 -9.76 8.75
C ASP A 155 -19.89 -9.12 7.41
N ASP A 156 -20.45 -7.88 7.45
CA ASP A 156 -20.73 -7.08 6.25
C ASP A 156 -19.45 -6.85 5.41
N LEU A 157 -18.32 -6.56 6.07
CA LEU A 157 -17.03 -6.37 5.40
C LEU A 157 -16.56 -7.67 4.73
N LEU A 158 -16.66 -8.81 5.42
CA LEU A 158 -16.29 -10.11 4.85
C LEU A 158 -17.13 -10.45 3.62
N GLU A 159 -18.43 -10.17 3.65
CA GLU A 159 -19.31 -10.37 2.52
C GLU A 159 -18.89 -9.49 1.34
N LEU A 160 -18.63 -8.20 1.57
CA LEU A 160 -18.10 -7.33 0.53
C LEU A 160 -16.77 -7.82 -0.04
N LEU A 161 -15.84 -8.25 0.80
CA LEU A 161 -14.54 -8.76 0.35
C LEU A 161 -14.69 -10.08 -0.44
N ALA A 162 -15.63 -10.95 -0.05
CA ALA A 162 -15.94 -12.16 -0.79
C ALA A 162 -16.51 -11.84 -2.19
N LEU A 163 -17.40 -10.85 -2.30
CA LEU A 163 -17.91 -10.36 -3.59
C LEU A 163 -16.78 -9.78 -4.45
N ILE A 164 -15.86 -9.01 -3.85
CA ILE A 164 -14.68 -8.51 -4.55
C ILE A 164 -13.82 -9.67 -5.04
N ALA A 165 -13.52 -10.64 -4.18
CA ALA A 165 -12.72 -11.82 -4.55
C ALA A 165 -13.38 -12.62 -5.69
N ALA A 166 -14.70 -12.85 -5.63
CA ALA A 166 -15.45 -13.49 -6.70
C ALA A 166 -15.37 -12.70 -8.01
N ARG A 167 -15.53 -11.37 -7.98
CA ARG A 167 -15.39 -10.52 -9.17
C ARG A 167 -13.96 -10.59 -9.77
N LEU A 168 -12.94 -10.65 -8.91
CA LEU A 168 -11.55 -10.83 -9.35
C LEU A 168 -11.32 -12.21 -9.98
N ALA A 169 -11.93 -13.26 -9.42
CA ALA A 169 -11.82 -14.62 -9.92
C ALA A 169 -12.43 -14.80 -11.33
N HIS A 170 -13.56 -14.15 -11.60
CA HIS A 170 -14.31 -14.28 -12.85
C HIS A 170 -13.97 -13.20 -13.90
N SER A 171 -12.84 -12.52 -13.76
CA SER A 171 -12.40 -11.56 -14.76
C SER A 171 -11.99 -12.26 -16.06
N ASP A 172 -12.84 -12.17 -17.07
CA ASP A 172 -12.63 -12.78 -18.37
C ASP A 172 -11.60 -11.98 -19.19
N GLU A 173 -10.69 -12.64 -19.92
CA GLU A 173 -9.73 -11.97 -20.84
C GLU A 173 -10.43 -11.08 -21.88
N ARG A 174 -11.69 -11.35 -22.20
CA ARG A 174 -12.50 -10.54 -23.13
C ARG A 174 -12.86 -9.16 -22.59
N GLU A 175 -13.07 -9.01 -21.26
CA GLU A 175 -13.30 -7.71 -20.63
C GLU A 175 -12.03 -6.85 -20.64
N LEU A 176 -10.85 -7.47 -20.65
CA LEU A 176 -9.56 -6.77 -20.76
C LEU A 176 -9.31 -6.18 -22.16
N ARG A 177 -9.97 -6.71 -23.20
CA ARG A 177 -9.71 -6.34 -24.60
C ARG A 177 -10.64 -5.28 -25.18
N THR A 178 -11.79 -4.97 -24.60
CA THR A 178 -12.84 -4.15 -25.25
C THR A 178 -13.45 -3.03 -24.41
N SER A 179 -12.92 -2.71 -23.21
CA SER A 179 -13.53 -1.76 -22.28
C SER A 179 -12.62 -0.56 -21.97
N PRO A 180 -13.15 0.55 -21.43
CA PRO A 180 -12.37 1.70 -20.89
C PRO A 180 -11.19 1.32 -20.01
N GLY A 181 -11.08 0.06 -19.63
CA GLY A 181 -10.02 -0.56 -18.84
C GLY A 181 -8.64 -0.62 -19.49
N GLN A 182 -8.50 -0.61 -20.81
CA GLN A 182 -7.17 -0.52 -21.44
C GLN A 182 -6.45 0.76 -21.00
N THR A 183 -7.21 1.81 -20.81
CA THR A 183 -6.73 3.10 -20.33
C THR A 183 -6.22 3.04 -18.88
N GLN A 184 -6.93 2.32 -18.03
CA GLN A 184 -6.59 2.23 -16.60
C GLN A 184 -5.48 1.21 -16.34
N ALA A 185 -5.45 0.11 -17.08
CA ALA A 185 -4.35 -0.85 -17.06
C ALA A 185 -3.04 -0.20 -17.56
N ALA A 186 -3.12 0.61 -18.62
CA ALA A 186 -1.97 1.37 -19.11
C ALA A 186 -1.48 2.40 -18.08
N LEU A 187 -2.39 3.08 -17.37
CA LEU A 187 -2.03 3.97 -16.28
C LEU A 187 -1.38 3.22 -15.12
N GLY A 188 -1.92 2.05 -14.76
CA GLY A 188 -1.33 1.16 -13.75
C GLY A 188 0.10 0.75 -14.10
N ARG A 189 0.35 0.30 -15.34
CA ARG A 189 1.70 -0.02 -15.83
C ARG A 189 2.64 1.18 -15.73
N ALA A 190 2.18 2.36 -16.15
CA ALA A 190 2.97 3.59 -16.06
C ALA A 190 3.36 3.92 -14.61
N MET A 191 2.41 3.83 -13.68
CA MET A 191 2.66 4.11 -12.27
C MET A 191 3.60 3.08 -11.65
N THR A 192 3.41 1.79 -11.91
CA THR A 192 4.30 0.73 -11.44
C THR A 192 5.72 0.93 -11.97
N TYR A 193 5.87 1.24 -13.26
CA TYR A 193 7.18 1.53 -13.85
C TYR A 193 7.85 2.71 -13.18
N ILE A 194 7.12 3.80 -12.93
CA ILE A 194 7.66 4.97 -12.19
C ILE A 194 8.15 4.56 -10.81
N GLU A 195 7.35 3.79 -10.04
CA GLU A 195 7.71 3.37 -8.67
C GLU A 195 8.97 2.50 -8.62
N THR A 196 9.11 1.58 -9.55
CA THR A 196 10.25 0.66 -9.58
C THR A 196 11.55 1.30 -10.09
N HIS A 197 11.46 2.44 -10.83
CA HIS A 197 12.61 3.13 -11.43
C HIS A 197 12.81 4.56 -10.93
N LEU A 198 12.32 4.89 -9.71
CA LEU A 198 12.38 6.25 -9.15
C LEU A 198 13.79 6.81 -9.05
N SER A 199 14.79 5.95 -8.80
CA SER A 199 16.21 6.32 -8.71
C SER A 199 16.85 6.62 -10.08
N GLU A 200 16.19 6.23 -11.15
CA GLU A 200 16.72 6.34 -12.51
C GLU A 200 16.26 7.63 -13.20
N ARG A 201 16.85 7.90 -14.36
CA ARG A 201 16.44 9.02 -15.21
C ARG A 201 15.16 8.66 -15.97
N LEU A 202 14.02 8.98 -15.40
CA LEU A 202 12.71 8.76 -16.00
C LEU A 202 12.39 9.82 -17.07
N SER A 203 12.11 9.40 -18.29
CA SER A 203 11.53 10.24 -19.33
C SER A 203 10.06 9.90 -19.58
N VAL A 204 9.25 10.90 -19.92
CA VAL A 204 7.81 10.71 -20.18
C VAL A 204 7.60 9.75 -21.37
N GLU A 205 8.52 9.79 -22.34
CA GLU A 205 8.52 8.92 -23.52
C GLU A 205 8.77 7.46 -23.14
N ALA A 206 9.74 7.18 -22.25
CA ALA A 206 10.02 5.82 -21.77
C ALA A 206 8.83 5.25 -21.01
N ILE A 207 8.23 6.04 -20.13
CA ILE A 207 7.04 5.66 -19.36
C ILE A 207 5.86 5.37 -20.29
N ALA A 208 5.66 6.21 -21.32
CA ALA A 208 4.60 6.02 -22.30
C ALA A 208 4.77 4.72 -23.09
N ARG A 209 6.00 4.43 -23.57
CA ARG A 209 6.32 3.16 -24.25
C ARG A 209 6.02 1.94 -23.37
N MET A 210 6.47 1.96 -22.11
CA MET A 210 6.21 0.87 -21.16
C MET A 210 4.72 0.66 -20.88
N ALA A 211 3.94 1.72 -20.94
CA ALA A 211 2.49 1.67 -20.78
C ALA A 211 1.73 1.31 -22.08
N ASN A 212 2.43 1.13 -23.22
CA ASN A 212 1.85 1.00 -24.56
C ASN A 212 0.95 2.19 -24.94
N LEU A 213 1.41 3.41 -24.64
CA LEU A 213 0.71 4.66 -24.90
C LEU A 213 1.58 5.62 -25.70
N SER A 214 0.94 6.55 -26.41
CA SER A 214 1.62 7.77 -26.85
C SER A 214 1.84 8.70 -25.65
N THR A 215 2.90 9.53 -25.70
CA THR A 215 3.19 10.56 -24.68
C THR A 215 1.98 11.46 -24.42
N ARG A 216 1.26 11.86 -25.47
CA ARG A 216 0.04 12.66 -25.37
C ARG A 216 -1.08 11.93 -24.60
N SER A 217 -1.27 10.64 -24.89
CA SER A 217 -2.26 9.81 -24.18
C SER A 217 -1.90 9.63 -22.71
N LEU A 218 -0.64 9.35 -22.40
CA LEU A 218 -0.16 9.24 -21.02
C LEU A 218 -0.41 10.54 -20.24
N MET A 219 -0.01 11.69 -20.78
CA MET A 219 -0.22 12.98 -20.12
C MET A 219 -1.70 13.29 -19.87
N ARG A 220 -2.57 12.99 -20.85
CA ARG A 220 -4.03 13.15 -20.74
C ARG A 220 -4.60 12.26 -19.64
N LEU A 221 -4.13 11.00 -19.55
CA LEU A 221 -4.58 10.06 -18.54
C LEU A 221 -4.18 10.48 -17.13
N PHE A 222 -2.93 10.92 -16.94
CA PHE A 222 -2.48 11.43 -15.65
C PHE A 222 -3.31 12.63 -15.21
N ARG A 223 -3.55 13.60 -16.09
CA ARG A 223 -4.42 14.76 -15.78
C ARG A 223 -5.84 14.35 -15.42
N LYS A 224 -6.42 13.41 -16.17
CA LYS A 224 -7.81 12.98 -15.97
C LYS A 224 -7.99 12.14 -14.71
N HIS A 225 -7.12 11.16 -14.43
CA HIS A 225 -7.33 10.14 -13.41
C HIS A 225 -6.46 10.34 -12.17
N VAL A 226 -5.25 10.91 -12.31
CA VAL A 226 -4.33 11.17 -11.18
C VAL A 226 -4.43 12.63 -10.72
N ARG A 227 -5.07 13.50 -11.53
CA ARG A 227 -5.23 14.93 -11.26
C ARG A 227 -3.91 15.70 -11.13
N THR A 228 -2.85 15.17 -11.73
CA THR A 228 -1.53 15.78 -11.73
C THR A 228 -0.80 15.45 -13.05
N SER A 229 0.32 16.13 -13.33
CA SER A 229 1.18 15.75 -14.45
C SER A 229 2.04 14.54 -14.12
N VAL A 230 2.55 13.83 -15.14
CA VAL A 230 3.49 12.71 -14.96
C VAL A 230 4.74 13.16 -14.18
N VAL A 231 5.31 14.30 -14.55
CA VAL A 231 6.50 14.87 -13.90
C VAL A 231 6.23 15.22 -12.45
N GLU A 232 5.11 15.86 -12.17
CA GLU A 232 4.69 16.22 -10.82
C GLU A 232 4.49 14.96 -9.96
N PHE A 233 3.89 13.91 -10.51
CA PHE A 233 3.74 12.62 -9.84
C PHE A 233 5.10 12.02 -9.48
N ILE A 234 6.06 11.96 -10.41
CA ILE A 234 7.42 11.47 -10.17
C ILE A 234 8.08 12.26 -9.04
N LEU A 235 8.03 13.60 -9.09
CA LEU A 235 8.63 14.44 -8.07
C LEU A 235 8.05 14.21 -6.68
N ARG A 236 6.73 14.07 -6.56
CA ARG A 236 6.07 13.73 -5.29
C ARG A 236 6.52 12.38 -4.74
N ARG A 237 6.64 11.35 -5.61
CA ARG A 237 7.11 10.03 -5.20
C ARG A 237 8.57 10.05 -4.74
N ARG A 238 9.44 10.79 -5.45
CA ARG A 238 10.84 11.00 -5.05
C ARG A 238 10.96 11.69 -3.71
N VAL A 239 10.17 12.73 -3.46
CA VAL A 239 10.14 13.43 -2.15
C VAL A 239 9.65 12.49 -1.06
N ALA A 240 8.60 11.71 -1.29
CA ALA A 240 8.12 10.73 -0.33
C ALA A 240 9.21 9.72 0.05
N ARG A 241 9.93 9.17 -0.94
CA ARG A 241 11.07 8.28 -0.71
C ARG A 241 12.20 8.98 0.05
N ALA A 242 12.52 10.23 -0.30
CA ALA A 242 13.53 10.99 0.41
C ALA A 242 13.19 11.21 1.90
N ARG A 243 11.92 11.43 2.23
CA ARG A 243 11.46 11.51 3.63
C ARG A 243 11.74 10.23 4.42
N GLU A 244 11.52 9.07 3.78
CA GLU A 244 11.81 7.77 4.41
C GLU A 244 13.31 7.59 4.66
N LEU A 245 14.14 8.00 3.70
CA LEU A 245 15.60 7.89 3.81
C LEU A 245 16.19 8.92 4.81
N LEU A 246 15.63 10.12 4.87
CA LEU A 246 16.05 11.17 5.82
C LEU A 246 15.81 10.78 7.29
N ARG A 247 14.88 9.87 7.57
CA ARG A 247 14.65 9.32 8.92
C ARG A 247 15.69 8.29 9.35
N LYS A 248 16.43 7.74 8.39
CA LYS A 248 17.48 6.75 8.67
C LYS A 248 18.81 7.51 8.86
N GLU A 249 19.55 7.16 9.90
CA GLU A 249 20.88 7.69 10.14
C GLU A 249 21.89 7.17 9.09
N GLY A 250 23.02 7.88 8.93
CA GLY A 250 24.17 7.42 8.17
C GLY A 250 24.24 7.87 6.71
N ARG A 251 23.27 8.69 6.21
CA ARG A 251 23.30 9.21 4.82
C ARG A 251 23.25 10.73 4.79
N THR A 252 24.04 11.34 3.93
CA THR A 252 23.99 12.79 3.66
C THR A 252 22.76 13.15 2.83
N CYS A 253 22.32 14.41 2.90
CA CYS A 253 21.24 14.90 2.03
C CYS A 253 21.58 14.81 0.53
N ALA A 254 22.87 14.90 0.19
CA ALA A 254 23.36 14.76 -1.17
C ALA A 254 23.20 13.32 -1.68
N GLU A 255 23.61 12.33 -0.92
CA GLU A 255 23.43 10.91 -1.25
C GLU A 255 21.96 10.55 -1.43
N ILE A 256 21.10 11.02 -0.51
CA ILE A 256 19.65 10.82 -0.59
C ILE A 256 19.07 11.46 -1.86
N ALA A 257 19.53 12.66 -2.24
CA ALA A 257 19.08 13.31 -3.46
C ALA A 257 19.31 12.43 -4.70
N PHE A 258 20.53 11.90 -4.86
CA PHE A 258 20.87 11.03 -5.99
C PHE A 258 20.17 9.67 -5.92
N GLU A 259 20.10 9.05 -4.75
CA GLU A 259 19.37 7.77 -4.55
C GLU A 259 17.87 7.88 -4.87
N CYS A 260 17.29 9.06 -4.65
CA CYS A 260 15.91 9.36 -5.05
C CYS A 260 15.76 9.79 -6.51
N GLY A 261 16.84 9.79 -7.30
CA GLY A 261 16.81 10.11 -8.72
C GLY A 261 16.81 11.58 -9.08
N PHE A 262 17.19 12.48 -8.16
CA PHE A 262 17.38 13.90 -8.49
C PHE A 262 18.73 14.09 -9.19
N GLY A 263 18.72 14.87 -10.28
CA GLY A 263 19.94 15.15 -11.06
C GLY A 263 20.90 16.14 -10.39
N SER A 264 20.47 16.85 -9.33
CA SER A 264 21.32 17.73 -8.53
C SER A 264 20.73 17.98 -7.14
N VAL A 265 21.62 18.29 -6.19
CA VAL A 265 21.23 18.61 -4.81
C VAL A 265 20.40 19.90 -4.76
N GLN A 266 20.72 20.90 -5.59
CA GLN A 266 19.97 22.15 -5.68
C GLN A 266 18.51 21.90 -6.13
N HIS A 267 18.33 21.06 -7.15
CA HIS A 267 16.99 20.68 -7.62
C HIS A 267 16.23 19.93 -6.54
N PHE A 268 16.90 18.98 -5.86
CA PHE A 268 16.31 18.24 -4.72
C PHE A 268 15.83 19.19 -3.63
N ASN A 269 16.71 20.10 -3.12
CA ASN A 269 16.37 21.01 -2.06
C ASN A 269 15.18 21.92 -2.41
N ARG A 270 15.15 22.44 -3.63
CA ARG A 270 14.05 23.28 -4.12
C ARG A 270 12.72 22.50 -4.18
N ILE A 271 12.75 21.28 -4.71
CA ILE A 271 11.55 20.45 -4.84
C ILE A 271 11.09 19.95 -3.48
N PHE A 272 12.00 19.52 -2.63
CA PHE A 272 11.68 19.06 -1.28
C PHE A 272 11.01 20.18 -0.46
N ARG A 273 11.59 21.39 -0.46
CA ARG A 273 11.00 22.56 0.23
C ARG A 273 9.62 22.93 -0.35
N ARG A 274 9.42 22.77 -1.65
CA ARG A 274 8.11 23.03 -2.29
C ARG A 274 7.01 22.12 -1.75
N TYR A 275 7.31 20.86 -1.43
CA TYR A 275 6.30 19.88 -0.98
C TYR A 275 6.21 19.74 0.54
N GLU A 276 7.32 19.90 1.24
CA GLU A 276 7.38 19.67 2.69
C GLU A 276 7.45 20.96 3.50
N HIS A 277 7.59 22.12 2.85
CA HIS A 277 7.73 23.46 3.45
C HIS A 277 9.03 23.66 4.27
N PHE A 278 9.87 22.66 4.41
CA PHE A 278 11.17 22.64 5.07
C PHE A 278 12.26 22.19 4.09
N SER A 279 13.49 22.60 4.31
CA SER A 279 14.63 21.97 3.64
C SER A 279 14.83 20.54 4.12
N PRO A 280 15.52 19.67 3.36
CA PRO A 280 15.83 18.31 3.82
C PRO A 280 16.56 18.26 5.17
N THR A 281 17.45 19.19 5.42
CA THR A 281 18.21 19.29 6.67
C THR A 281 17.33 19.70 7.85
N GLU A 282 16.50 20.73 7.68
CA GLU A 282 15.52 21.18 8.69
C GLU A 282 14.52 20.06 8.99
N TRP A 283 14.06 19.38 7.96
CA TRP A 283 13.12 18.27 8.10
C TRP A 283 13.72 17.09 8.88
N ARG A 284 14.99 16.75 8.61
CA ARG A 284 15.74 15.71 9.36
C ARG A 284 15.87 16.09 10.83
N ALA A 285 16.25 17.32 11.11
CA ALA A 285 16.38 17.81 12.48
C ALA A 285 15.06 17.79 13.26
N ALA A 286 13.95 18.07 12.59
CA ALA A 286 12.61 18.00 13.18
C ALA A 286 12.11 16.56 13.37
N ALA A 287 12.47 15.62 12.49
CA ALA A 287 12.05 14.22 12.55
C ALA A 287 12.87 13.38 13.53
N GLY A 288 14.06 13.86 13.95
CA GLY A 288 14.95 13.21 14.93
C GLY A 288 14.67 13.62 16.39
N ARG A 289 13.70 14.53 16.60
CA ARG A 289 13.17 14.88 17.92
C ARG A 289 11.89 14.09 18.21
#